data_5014109f43b864ed60e142e248040bb7
#
_entry.id   5014109f43b864ed60e142e248040bb7
#
_cell.length_a   1.000
_cell.length_b   1.000
_cell.length_c   1.000
_cell.angle_alpha   90.00
_cell.angle_beta   90.00
_cell.angle_gamma   90.00
#
_symmetry.space_group_name_H-M   'P 1'
#
loop_
_entity.id
_entity.type
_entity.pdbx_description
1 polymer ?
#
loop_
_entity_poly.entity_id
_entity_poly.type
_entity_poly.pdbx_seq_one_letter_code
_entity_poly.pdbx_strand_id
1 'polypeptide(L)'
;MDALTEKRKMQSRNISPRFILLHTLSHILIEKFIYESGYHSASLRERIYCSTNPNGSMGGILIYTADGDSEGTMGGLVRMGENGIIETVFHNAIENAKWCSADPVCTEIGKRDGQGLEKINLAACHNCCLLAETSCEEFNRLLDRGVLIDKNFGFFIK
;
A
#
# COMPACT_ATOMS: atom_id res chain seq x y z
N MET A 1 0.09 19.06 11.36
CA MET A 1 0.96 17.89 11.10
C MET A 1 2.32 18.01 11.81
N ASP A 2 2.95 19.17 11.80
CA ASP A 2 4.30 19.38 12.35
C ASP A 2 4.46 19.08 13.85
N ALA A 3 3.47 19.47 14.66
CA ALA A 3 3.52 19.26 16.11
C ALA A 3 3.49 17.78 16.57
N LEU A 4 2.83 16.90 15.79
CA LEU A 4 2.77 15.46 16.06
C LEU A 4 4.06 14.75 15.61
N THR A 5 4.63 15.20 14.51
CA THR A 5 5.90 14.70 13.97
C THR A 5 7.05 15.02 14.91
N GLU A 6 7.06 16.24 15.44
CA GLU A 6 8.06 16.72 16.42
C GLU A 6 7.96 15.96 17.76
N LYS A 7 6.73 15.73 18.24
CA LYS A 7 6.46 15.03 19.50
C LYS A 7 6.86 13.55 19.47
N ARG A 8 6.86 12.90 18.29
CA ARG A 8 7.19 11.49 18.09
C ARG A 8 8.58 11.24 17.52
N LYS A 9 9.39 12.28 17.30
CA LYS A 9 10.70 12.19 16.63
C LYS A 9 10.67 11.43 15.32
N MET A 10 9.55 11.50 14.58
CA MET A 10 9.42 10.88 13.28
C MET A 10 10.17 11.71 12.24
N GLN A 11 10.94 11.05 11.40
CA GLN A 11 11.54 11.74 10.24
C GLN A 11 10.43 12.35 9.40
N SER A 12 10.52 13.66 9.11
CA SER A 12 9.61 14.35 8.21
C SER A 12 9.81 13.78 6.80
N ARG A 13 8.96 12.86 6.37
CA ARG A 13 8.91 12.46 4.96
C ARG A 13 8.14 13.50 4.17
N ASN A 14 8.63 13.85 2.99
CA ASN A 14 7.85 14.61 2.01
C ASN A 14 6.67 13.76 1.53
N ILE A 15 5.50 13.98 2.14
CA ILE A 15 4.27 13.31 1.76
C ILE A 15 3.81 13.95 0.44
N SER A 16 3.96 13.20 -0.64
CA SER A 16 3.51 13.59 -1.96
C SER A 16 2.39 12.65 -2.45
N PRO A 17 1.54 13.06 -3.42
CA PRO A 17 0.57 12.16 -4.03
C PRO A 17 1.23 10.89 -4.60
N ARG A 18 2.47 11.01 -5.13
CA ARG A 18 3.26 9.86 -5.58
C ARG A 18 3.59 8.89 -4.44
N PHE A 19 3.92 9.41 -3.25
CA PHE A 19 4.18 8.55 -2.10
C PHE A 19 2.91 7.77 -1.71
N ILE A 20 1.76 8.44 -1.61
CA ILE A 20 0.47 7.81 -1.28
C ILE A 20 0.12 6.74 -2.33
N LEU A 21 0.34 7.05 -3.62
CA LEU A 21 0.12 6.11 -4.72
C LEU A 21 0.97 4.83 -4.56
N LEU A 22 2.29 4.99 -4.41
CA LEU A 22 3.21 3.85 -4.27
C LEU A 22 2.93 3.05 -2.99
N HIS A 23 2.66 3.73 -1.89
CA HIS A 23 2.37 3.11 -0.61
C HIS A 23 1.07 2.32 -0.66
N THR A 24 -0.01 2.90 -1.16
CA THR A 24 -1.28 2.17 -1.30
C THR A 24 -1.17 1.01 -2.29
N LEU A 25 -0.42 1.21 -3.38
CA LEU A 25 -0.16 0.15 -4.35
C LEU A 25 0.61 -1.02 -3.72
N SER A 26 1.62 -0.74 -2.89
CA SER A 26 2.38 -1.80 -2.20
C SER A 26 1.48 -2.62 -1.28
N HIS A 27 0.55 -2.00 -0.58
CA HIS A 27 -0.38 -2.67 0.31
C HIS A 27 -1.28 -3.67 -0.44
N ILE A 28 -1.93 -3.24 -1.52
CA ILE A 28 -2.79 -4.14 -2.31
C ILE A 28 -1.99 -5.24 -3.01
N LEU A 29 -0.73 -4.99 -3.38
CA LEU A 29 0.17 -6.01 -3.92
C LEU A 29 0.60 -7.02 -2.86
N ILE A 30 0.97 -6.58 -1.65
CA ILE A 30 1.30 -7.48 -0.54
C ILE A 30 0.12 -8.39 -0.22
N GLU A 31 -1.09 -7.84 -0.11
CA GLU A 31 -2.30 -8.63 0.13
C GLU A 31 -2.48 -9.70 -0.96
N LYS A 32 -2.28 -9.33 -2.23
CA LYS A 32 -2.39 -10.25 -3.34
C LYS A 32 -1.29 -11.32 -3.32
N PHE A 33 -0.04 -10.94 -3.02
CA PHE A 33 1.06 -11.90 -2.87
C PHE A 33 0.82 -12.89 -1.73
N ILE A 34 0.33 -12.43 -0.57
CA ILE A 34 -0.04 -13.29 0.55
C ILE A 34 -1.07 -14.33 0.10
N TYR A 35 -2.11 -13.89 -0.59
CA TYR A 35 -3.18 -14.77 -1.06
C TYR A 35 -2.69 -15.81 -2.07
N GLU A 36 -1.88 -15.40 -3.05
CA GLU A 36 -1.40 -16.26 -4.14
C GLU A 36 -0.25 -17.19 -3.72
N SER A 37 0.57 -16.77 -2.76
CA SER A 37 1.78 -17.51 -2.35
C SER A 37 1.63 -18.24 -1.03
N GLY A 38 0.53 -18.04 -0.30
CA GLY A 38 0.29 -18.69 0.99
C GLY A 38 1.17 -18.18 2.14
N TYR A 39 1.77 -16.99 2.02
CA TYR A 39 2.48 -16.36 3.13
C TYR A 39 1.51 -15.85 4.20
N HIS A 40 1.98 -15.80 5.45
CA HIS A 40 1.27 -15.08 6.51
C HIS A 40 1.27 -13.57 6.27
N SER A 41 0.24 -12.89 6.79
CA SER A 41 0.09 -11.43 6.64
C SER A 41 1.27 -10.62 7.19
N ALA A 42 2.00 -11.14 8.17
CA ALA A 42 3.18 -10.50 8.75
C ALA A 42 4.51 -10.94 8.12
N SER A 43 4.49 -11.88 7.17
CA SER A 43 5.71 -12.44 6.56
C SER A 43 6.31 -11.56 5.48
N LEU A 44 5.52 -10.70 4.85
CA LEU A 44 5.97 -9.76 3.83
C LEU A 44 6.09 -8.36 4.41
N ARG A 45 7.07 -7.63 3.92
CA ARG A 45 7.31 -6.24 4.27
C ARG A 45 7.50 -5.39 3.02
N GLU A 46 7.21 -4.12 3.15
CA GLU A 46 7.44 -3.13 2.11
C GLU A 46 8.62 -2.23 2.43
N ARG A 47 9.18 -1.66 1.37
CA ARG A 47 10.04 -0.49 1.40
C ARG A 47 9.66 0.43 0.26
N ILE A 48 9.31 1.68 0.57
CA ILE A 48 8.91 2.67 -0.43
C ILE A 48 10.08 3.61 -0.73
N TYR A 49 10.45 3.68 -1.99
CA TYR A 49 11.42 4.65 -2.51
C TYR A 49 10.67 5.75 -3.22
N CYS A 50 10.63 6.94 -2.65
CA CYS A 50 9.96 8.08 -3.25
C CYS A 50 10.76 9.35 -2.98
N SER A 51 11.31 9.95 -4.03
CA SER A 51 11.95 11.26 -3.96
C SER A 51 11.57 12.11 -5.16
N THR A 52 11.50 13.41 -4.93
CA THR A 52 11.23 14.43 -5.96
C THR A 52 12.44 15.34 -6.19
N ASN A 53 13.65 14.82 -5.94
CA ASN A 53 14.88 15.62 -6.04
C ASN A 53 15.09 16.06 -7.49
N PRO A 54 15.42 17.33 -7.78
CA PRO A 54 15.71 17.82 -9.12
C PRO A 54 16.84 17.04 -9.84
N ASN A 55 17.75 16.45 -9.07
CA ASN A 55 18.90 15.69 -9.59
C ASN A 55 18.62 14.19 -9.79
N GLY A 56 17.39 13.74 -9.57
CA GLY A 56 17.00 12.34 -9.74
C GLY A 56 15.68 12.04 -9.01
N SER A 57 14.60 12.00 -9.76
CA SER A 57 13.29 11.55 -9.23
C SER A 57 13.34 10.03 -9.08
N MET A 58 13.03 9.52 -7.88
CA MET A 58 12.95 8.09 -7.59
C MET A 58 11.51 7.72 -7.25
N GLY A 59 11.03 6.61 -7.81
CA GLY A 59 9.77 6.00 -7.47
C GLY A 59 9.89 4.49 -7.59
N GLY A 60 9.67 3.76 -6.48
CA GLY A 60 9.79 2.31 -6.48
C GLY A 60 9.23 1.69 -5.20
N ILE A 61 8.89 0.42 -5.31
CA ILE A 61 8.41 -0.42 -4.23
C ILE A 61 9.31 -1.65 -4.17
N LEU A 62 9.79 -1.99 -2.99
CA LEU A 62 10.41 -3.27 -2.69
C LEU A 62 9.50 -4.04 -1.74
N ILE A 63 9.09 -5.24 -2.13
CA ILE A 63 8.37 -6.18 -1.28
C ILE A 63 9.28 -7.37 -1.03
N TYR A 64 9.46 -7.74 0.23
CA TYR A 64 10.41 -8.77 0.63
C TYR A 64 9.91 -9.57 1.83
N THR A 65 10.45 -10.76 2.02
CA THR A 65 10.15 -11.60 3.19
C THR A 65 10.85 -11.08 4.44
N ALA A 66 10.13 -11.02 5.55
CA ALA A 66 10.65 -10.51 6.82
C ALA A 66 11.70 -11.42 7.44
N ASP A 67 11.58 -12.73 7.21
CA ASP A 67 12.47 -13.78 7.73
C ASP A 67 12.72 -14.82 6.65
N GLY A 68 13.94 -15.41 6.64
CA GLY A 68 14.32 -16.47 5.71
C GLY A 68 13.53 -17.78 5.92
N ASP A 69 13.06 -18.01 7.15
CA ASP A 69 12.26 -19.16 7.54
C ASP A 69 10.75 -18.88 7.56
N SER A 70 10.32 -17.77 6.95
CA SER A 70 8.89 -17.43 6.91
C SER A 70 8.09 -18.54 6.24
N GLU A 71 7.04 -18.98 6.90
CA GLU A 71 6.10 -19.98 6.37
C GLU A 71 5.52 -19.48 5.04
N GLY A 72 5.79 -20.24 4.02
CA GLY A 72 5.41 -19.99 2.64
C GLY A 72 6.19 -20.95 1.75
N THR A 73 5.78 -21.15 0.52
CA THR A 73 6.59 -21.93 -0.41
C THR A 73 7.89 -21.19 -0.70
N MET A 74 9.04 -21.80 -0.38
CA MET A 74 10.34 -21.26 -0.78
C MET A 74 10.30 -20.96 -2.30
N GLY A 75 10.51 -19.69 -2.66
CA GLY A 75 10.38 -19.24 -4.03
C GLY A 75 8.99 -18.75 -4.46
N GLY A 76 7.97 -18.81 -3.58
CA GLY A 76 6.63 -18.30 -3.90
C GLY A 76 6.65 -16.83 -4.32
N LEU A 77 7.34 -15.97 -3.58
CA LEU A 77 7.47 -14.55 -3.92
C LEU A 77 8.30 -14.32 -5.20
N VAL A 78 9.37 -15.11 -5.40
CA VAL A 78 10.19 -15.06 -6.62
C VAL A 78 9.33 -15.41 -7.84
N ARG A 79 8.51 -16.47 -7.74
CA ARG A 79 7.58 -16.86 -8.80
C ARG A 79 6.58 -15.77 -9.13
N MET A 80 6.08 -15.01 -8.15
CA MET A 80 5.18 -13.88 -8.40
C MET A 80 5.85 -12.76 -9.22
N GLY A 81 7.18 -12.69 -9.24
CA GLY A 81 7.95 -11.73 -10.04
C GLY A 81 8.25 -12.20 -11.47
N GLU A 82 7.87 -13.41 -11.87
CA GLU A 82 8.10 -13.90 -13.24
C GLU A 82 7.22 -13.19 -14.26
N ASN A 83 7.75 -13.05 -15.50
CA ASN A 83 7.02 -12.45 -16.61
C ASN A 83 5.69 -13.16 -16.86
N GLY A 84 4.63 -12.39 -17.07
CA GLY A 84 3.26 -12.88 -17.26
C GLY A 84 2.52 -13.14 -15.95
N ILE A 85 3.24 -13.50 -14.88
CA ILE A 85 2.63 -13.69 -13.55
C ILE A 85 2.49 -12.33 -12.86
N ILE A 86 3.57 -11.54 -12.80
CA ILE A 86 3.54 -10.25 -12.11
C ILE A 86 2.52 -9.29 -12.72
N GLU A 87 2.37 -9.27 -14.05
CA GLU A 87 1.37 -8.43 -14.73
C GLU A 87 -0.04 -8.86 -14.36
N THR A 88 -0.28 -10.18 -14.30
CA THR A 88 -1.59 -10.73 -13.90
C THR A 88 -1.90 -10.40 -12.44
N VAL A 89 -0.94 -10.58 -11.54
CA VAL A 89 -1.09 -10.26 -10.11
C VAL A 89 -1.36 -8.77 -9.93
N PHE A 90 -0.60 -7.93 -10.63
CA PHE A 90 -0.77 -6.48 -10.61
C PHE A 90 -2.17 -6.06 -11.10
N HIS A 91 -2.58 -6.57 -12.25
CA HIS A 91 -3.91 -6.30 -12.79
C HIS A 91 -5.02 -6.72 -11.80
N ASN A 92 -4.93 -7.93 -11.27
CA ASN A 92 -5.90 -8.44 -10.32
C ASN A 92 -5.92 -7.63 -9.01
N ALA A 93 -4.77 -7.15 -8.53
CA ALA A 93 -4.70 -6.30 -7.35
C ALA A 93 -5.46 -4.97 -7.59
N ILE A 94 -5.28 -4.33 -8.74
CA ILE A 94 -6.01 -3.11 -9.11
C ILE A 94 -7.51 -3.38 -9.27
N GLU A 95 -7.90 -4.48 -9.92
CA GLU A 95 -9.32 -4.84 -10.07
C GLU A 95 -9.98 -5.09 -8.70
N ASN A 96 -9.31 -5.81 -7.80
CA ASN A 96 -9.81 -6.03 -6.44
C ASN A 96 -9.94 -4.72 -5.66
N ALA A 97 -9.03 -3.77 -5.85
CA ALA A 97 -9.08 -2.47 -5.19
C ALA A 97 -10.30 -1.62 -5.59
N LYS A 98 -10.99 -1.94 -6.69
CA LYS A 98 -12.21 -1.23 -7.12
C LYS A 98 -13.39 -1.46 -6.17
N TRP A 99 -13.33 -2.48 -5.34
CA TRP A 99 -14.40 -2.84 -4.43
C TRP A 99 -13.90 -2.99 -2.99
N CYS A 100 -14.73 -2.59 -2.04
CA CYS A 100 -14.52 -2.81 -0.63
C CYS A 100 -15.86 -3.20 0.02
N SER A 101 -15.86 -4.20 0.89
CA SER A 101 -17.08 -4.62 1.58
C SER A 101 -17.67 -3.53 2.50
N ALA A 102 -16.88 -2.52 2.84
CA ALA A 102 -17.30 -1.36 3.61
C ALA A 102 -17.73 -0.15 2.74
N ASP A 103 -17.79 -0.30 1.40
CA ASP A 103 -18.30 0.76 0.53
C ASP A 103 -19.85 0.86 0.63
N PRO A 104 -20.44 2.05 0.55
CA PRO A 104 -19.80 3.34 0.24
C PRO A 104 -19.11 4.03 1.42
N VAL A 105 -19.25 3.52 2.63
CA VAL A 105 -18.75 4.18 3.85
C VAL A 105 -17.24 4.41 3.77
N CYS A 106 -16.48 3.41 3.32
CA CYS A 106 -15.02 3.52 3.18
C CYS A 106 -14.60 4.67 2.26
N THR A 107 -15.25 4.80 1.10
CA THR A 107 -14.94 5.85 0.13
C THR A 107 -15.48 7.23 0.55
N GLU A 108 -16.64 7.28 1.20
CA GLU A 108 -17.24 8.56 1.62
C GLU A 108 -16.56 9.18 2.83
N ILE A 109 -16.17 8.37 3.82
CA ILE A 109 -15.40 8.87 4.98
C ILE A 109 -14.06 9.45 4.50
N GLY A 110 -13.40 8.78 3.57
CA GLY A 110 -12.17 9.28 2.95
C GLY A 110 -12.32 10.67 2.35
N LYS A 111 -13.47 10.97 1.77
CA LYS A 111 -13.76 12.29 1.16
C LYS A 111 -14.08 13.39 2.19
N ARG A 112 -14.48 13.05 3.40
CA ARG A 112 -14.94 14.03 4.40
C ARG A 112 -13.91 14.31 5.47
N ASP A 113 -13.49 13.27 6.20
CA ASP A 113 -12.75 13.44 7.46
C ASP A 113 -11.50 12.58 7.58
N GLY A 114 -11.31 11.61 6.67
CA GLY A 114 -10.27 10.59 6.79
C GLY A 114 -10.61 9.48 7.79
N GLN A 115 -9.84 8.40 7.75
CA GLN A 115 -9.99 7.20 8.56
C GLN A 115 -8.77 6.96 9.45
N GLY A 116 -8.93 6.07 10.42
CA GLY A 116 -7.88 5.72 11.37
C GLY A 116 -7.77 6.69 12.54
N LEU A 117 -6.88 6.38 13.48
CA LEU A 117 -6.76 7.08 14.76
C LEU A 117 -6.45 8.59 14.61
N GLU A 118 -5.70 8.95 13.59
CA GLU A 118 -5.25 10.33 13.33
C GLU A 118 -5.95 10.95 12.10
N LYS A 119 -6.96 10.27 11.54
CA LYS A 119 -7.67 10.68 10.32
C LYS A 119 -6.74 10.91 9.11
N ILE A 120 -5.66 10.13 9.03
CA ILE A 120 -4.62 10.30 8.01
C ILE A 120 -4.84 9.40 6.79
N ASN A 121 -5.69 8.35 6.93
CA ASN A 121 -6.10 7.55 5.81
C ASN A 121 -7.36 8.13 5.17
N LEU A 122 -7.45 8.03 3.85
CA LEU A 122 -8.65 8.36 3.11
C LEU A 122 -9.45 7.09 2.83
N ALA A 123 -9.64 6.68 1.60
CA ALA A 123 -10.39 5.47 1.26
C ALA A 123 -9.57 4.20 1.55
N ALA A 124 -9.25 3.92 2.82
CA ALA A 124 -8.46 2.76 3.24
C ALA A 124 -8.90 2.24 4.60
N CYS A 125 -9.35 0.98 4.65
CA CYS A 125 -9.82 0.32 5.87
C CYS A 125 -9.28 -1.12 5.95
N HIS A 126 -9.59 -1.82 7.04
CA HIS A 126 -9.18 -3.22 7.25
C HIS A 126 -9.64 -4.18 6.16
N ASN A 127 -10.73 -3.85 5.45
CA ASN A 127 -11.28 -4.72 4.43
C ASN A 127 -10.67 -4.51 3.04
N CYS A 128 -9.81 -3.51 2.86
CA CYS A 128 -9.30 -3.19 1.52
C CYS A 128 -7.82 -2.82 1.43
N CYS A 129 -7.20 -2.29 2.47
CA CYS A 129 -5.83 -1.78 2.34
C CYS A 129 -4.94 -2.00 3.56
N LEU A 130 -5.49 -2.19 4.78
CA LEU A 130 -4.64 -2.31 5.96
C LEU A 130 -4.03 -3.70 6.06
N LEU A 131 -2.72 -3.74 6.32
CA LEU A 131 -1.93 -4.94 6.54
C LEU A 131 -1.58 -5.13 8.02
N ALA A 132 -0.83 -6.19 8.35
CA ALA A 132 -0.15 -6.26 9.63
C ALA A 132 0.77 -5.04 9.79
N GLU A 133 0.75 -4.36 10.95
CA GLU A 133 1.53 -3.13 11.16
C GLU A 133 3.03 -3.33 10.95
N THR A 134 3.53 -4.54 11.22
CA THR A 134 4.93 -4.91 10.98
C THR A 134 5.31 -5.00 9.50
N SER A 135 4.33 -5.08 8.61
CA SER A 135 4.53 -5.14 7.15
C SER A 135 4.66 -3.76 6.51
N CYS A 136 4.21 -2.71 7.21
CA CYS A 136 4.12 -1.35 6.69
C CYS A 136 5.13 -0.40 7.35
N GLU A 137 5.88 0.37 6.56
CA GLU A 137 6.83 1.37 7.07
C GLU A 137 6.16 2.52 7.82
N GLU A 138 4.91 2.82 7.50
CA GLU A 138 4.14 3.94 8.06
C GLU A 138 3.04 3.48 9.02
N PHE A 139 3.06 2.24 9.48
CA PHE A 139 2.07 1.69 10.42
C PHE A 139 0.63 1.88 9.95
N ASN A 140 0.35 1.51 8.69
CA ASN A 140 -0.98 1.64 8.06
C ASN A 140 -1.52 3.07 8.00
N ARG A 141 -0.66 4.07 7.87
CA ARG A 141 -1.05 5.48 7.73
C ARG A 141 -0.76 5.97 6.32
N LEU A 142 -1.39 7.06 5.89
CA LEU A 142 -1.16 7.67 4.58
C LEU A 142 -1.55 6.75 3.41
N LEU A 143 -2.69 6.10 3.54
CA LEU A 143 -3.25 5.20 2.54
C LEU A 143 -4.50 5.80 1.92
N ASP A 144 -4.65 5.63 0.62
CA ASP A 144 -5.85 6.04 -0.12
C ASP A 144 -6.05 5.18 -1.37
N ARG A 145 -7.01 4.29 -1.33
CA ARG A 145 -7.42 3.50 -2.49
C ARG A 145 -7.91 4.37 -3.66
N GLY A 146 -8.46 5.55 -3.35
CA GLY A 146 -8.94 6.48 -4.36
C GLY A 146 -7.85 6.89 -5.36
N VAL A 147 -6.60 7.08 -4.93
CA VAL A 147 -5.49 7.44 -5.84
C VAL A 147 -5.19 6.36 -6.89
N LEU A 148 -5.63 5.12 -6.64
CA LEU A 148 -5.49 4.02 -7.60
C LEU A 148 -6.67 3.98 -8.56
N ILE A 149 -7.92 4.13 -8.05
CA ILE A 149 -9.13 3.65 -8.72
C ILE A 149 -10.26 4.68 -8.83
N ASP A 150 -10.15 5.89 -8.31
CA ASP A 150 -11.22 6.88 -8.44
C ASP A 150 -11.39 7.31 -9.91
N LYS A 151 -12.64 7.45 -10.37
CA LYS A 151 -12.97 7.74 -11.77
C LYS A 151 -12.46 9.10 -12.27
N ASN A 152 -12.20 10.05 -11.35
CA ASN A 152 -11.81 11.41 -11.70
C ASN A 152 -10.31 11.65 -11.58
N PHE A 153 -9.64 10.97 -10.63
CA PHE A 153 -8.21 11.20 -10.34
C PHE A 153 -7.39 9.92 -10.13
N GLY A 154 -8.01 8.75 -10.17
CA GLY A 154 -7.32 7.47 -10.01
C GLY A 154 -6.31 7.21 -11.13
N PHE A 155 -5.13 6.78 -10.77
CA PHE A 155 -4.02 6.61 -11.69
C PHE A 155 -4.23 5.46 -12.69
N PHE A 156 -4.95 4.39 -12.30
CA PHE A 156 -5.14 3.17 -13.10
C PHE A 156 -6.53 3.09 -13.76
N ILE A 157 -7.35 4.13 -13.65
CA ILE A 157 -8.63 4.21 -14.36
C ILE A 157 -8.43 5.02 -15.63
N LYS A 158 -8.55 4.33 -16.76
CA LYS A 158 -8.65 4.95 -18.10
C LYS A 158 -9.99 4.58 -18.72
#